data_1e3979f23764d7e37f1a57096b34aa4b
#
_entry.id   1e3979f23764d7e37f1a57096b34aa4b
#
_cell.length_a   1.000
_cell.length_b   1.000
_cell.length_c   1.000
_cell.angle_alpha   90.00
_cell.angle_beta   90.00
_cell.angle_gamma   90.00
#
_symmetry.space_group_name_H-M   'P 1'
#
loop_
_entity.id
_entity.type
_entity.pdbx_description
1 polymer ?
#
loop_
_entity_poly.entity_id
_entity_poly.type
_entity_poly.pdbx_seq_one_letter_code
_entity_poly.pdbx_strand_id
1 'polypeptide(L)'
;METGPAKICLDTIRKRKDSVIGILRTGLEKSCSRLKVRFVSGQAEVLSAKEVLVHTKDGDETVTGDAVIIASGSRVLELPGLTFDHQYVLNSDDALSLDRIPARLCIVGGGVIGCELACIYRAFGSAVTIVEGQDRVLPMPSVDKDVSTLLNRELRKLKIKVMTGKTLRDLQVSDGVVHAVAATSPFVDVPAEKRTEEPIEADMVLVTVGRKSTADSLGLEKAGVATDKRGWITVDQHLMTNVPGIYAIGDILGPSHVMLAHVASMEGLCALDNILGKERAMDYSVIPSAIFTSPEIGEVGMSEAQAKESCQKVVTGTVQMRELGKAHAMGELPGFFKVIADAESGLLLGLHVAGAHASDLVAEGGIAMKKKATIYDLAATIHAHPTLAEGIYEAARLAVRAAEKLN
;
A
#
# COMPACT_ATOMS: atom_id res chain seq x y z
N MET A 1 8.44 34.61 14.04
CA MET A 1 8.70 34.82 12.61
C MET A 1 7.38 34.84 11.91
N GLU A 2 6.93 35.98 11.38
CA GLU A 2 5.72 36.05 10.57
C GLU A 2 6.07 35.70 9.12
N THR A 3 5.50 34.62 8.59
CA THR A 3 5.62 34.25 7.19
C THR A 3 4.36 34.67 6.45
N GLY A 4 4.49 35.22 5.26
CA GLY A 4 3.34 35.45 4.37
C GLY A 4 2.65 34.14 3.98
N PRO A 5 1.48 34.19 3.32
CA PRO A 5 0.75 32.99 2.90
C PRO A 5 1.63 32.14 1.97
N ALA A 6 1.72 30.85 2.26
CA ALA A 6 2.46 29.89 1.44
C ALA A 6 1.78 29.76 0.06
N LYS A 7 2.56 29.88 -1.01
CA LYS A 7 2.09 29.64 -2.38
C LYS A 7 2.66 28.33 -2.91
N ILE A 8 1.78 27.43 -3.32
CA ILE A 8 2.20 26.16 -3.92
C ILE A 8 2.70 26.41 -5.34
N CYS A 9 3.90 25.92 -5.64
CA CYS A 9 4.48 25.94 -6.97
C CYS A 9 4.66 24.51 -7.47
N LEU A 10 3.72 24.05 -8.29
CA LEU A 10 3.68 22.66 -8.79
C LEU A 10 4.94 22.30 -9.59
N ASP A 11 5.46 23.24 -10.39
CA ASP A 11 6.72 23.04 -11.11
C ASP A 11 7.92 22.75 -10.19
N THR A 12 8.01 23.45 -9.07
CA THR A 12 9.06 23.20 -8.08
C THR A 12 8.91 21.83 -7.45
N ILE A 13 7.68 21.41 -7.14
CA ILE A 13 7.37 20.08 -6.58
C ILE A 13 7.76 18.98 -7.59
N ARG A 14 7.35 19.14 -8.87
CA ARG A 14 7.71 18.18 -9.93
C ARG A 14 9.22 18.08 -10.11
N LYS A 15 9.92 19.21 -10.24
CA LYS A 15 11.39 19.23 -10.35
C LYS A 15 12.08 18.55 -9.19
N ARG A 16 11.59 18.76 -7.96
CA ARG A 16 12.11 18.06 -6.78
C ARG A 16 11.87 16.56 -6.85
N LYS A 17 10.66 16.13 -7.19
CA LYS A 17 10.31 14.72 -7.40
C LYS A 17 11.25 14.08 -8.44
N ASP A 18 11.37 14.69 -9.60
CA ASP A 18 12.19 14.17 -10.70
C ASP A 18 13.68 14.12 -10.33
N SER A 19 14.16 15.12 -9.59
CA SER A 19 15.54 15.13 -9.06
C SER A 19 15.77 13.97 -8.09
N VAL A 20 14.87 13.72 -7.14
CA VAL A 20 14.97 12.61 -6.17
C VAL A 20 14.96 11.26 -6.91
N ILE A 21 14.03 11.07 -7.83
CA ILE A 21 13.93 9.84 -8.65
C ILE A 21 15.22 9.66 -9.46
N GLY A 22 15.73 10.73 -10.09
CA GLY A 22 16.96 10.71 -10.87
C GLY A 22 18.19 10.31 -10.05
N ILE A 23 18.32 10.83 -8.82
CA ILE A 23 19.41 10.47 -7.89
C ILE A 23 19.35 8.97 -7.55
N LEU A 24 18.17 8.46 -7.17
CA LEU A 24 17.99 7.06 -6.80
C LEU A 24 18.25 6.13 -7.98
N ARG A 25 17.70 6.45 -9.15
CA ARG A 25 17.93 5.71 -10.39
C ARG A 25 19.41 5.65 -10.77
N THR A 26 20.10 6.79 -10.76
CA THR A 26 21.53 6.85 -11.03
C THR A 26 22.34 6.04 -10.03
N GLY A 27 21.91 6.00 -8.74
CA GLY A 27 22.52 5.16 -7.71
C GLY A 27 22.44 3.68 -8.04
N LEU A 28 21.27 3.22 -8.50
CA LEU A 28 21.04 1.82 -8.93
C LEU A 28 21.88 1.49 -10.18
N GLU A 29 21.87 2.34 -11.20
CA GLU A 29 22.66 2.16 -12.43
C GLU A 29 24.16 2.04 -12.15
N LYS A 30 24.69 2.91 -11.26
CA LYS A 30 26.09 2.84 -10.80
C LYS A 30 26.37 1.54 -10.03
N SER A 31 25.42 1.07 -9.21
CA SER A 31 25.57 -0.20 -8.48
C SER A 31 25.59 -1.40 -9.44
N CYS A 32 24.71 -1.44 -10.43
CA CYS A 32 24.73 -2.46 -11.49
C CYS A 32 26.06 -2.46 -12.22
N SER A 33 26.54 -1.30 -12.64
CA SER A 33 27.83 -1.15 -13.34
C SER A 33 29.02 -1.64 -12.48
N ARG A 34 29.08 -1.22 -11.20
CA ARG A 34 30.12 -1.64 -10.25
C ARG A 34 30.14 -3.16 -10.03
N LEU A 35 28.95 -3.76 -9.98
CA LEU A 35 28.78 -5.21 -9.78
C LEU A 35 28.84 -5.99 -11.09
N LYS A 36 29.12 -5.31 -12.22
CA LYS A 36 29.15 -5.92 -13.57
C LYS A 36 27.83 -6.58 -13.97
N VAL A 37 26.70 -6.09 -13.44
CA VAL A 37 25.38 -6.49 -13.86
C VAL A 37 25.07 -5.79 -15.19
N ARG A 38 24.78 -6.57 -16.22
CA ARG A 38 24.42 -6.04 -17.53
C ARG A 38 22.99 -5.53 -17.47
N PHE A 39 22.78 -4.29 -17.90
CA PHE A 39 21.45 -3.68 -18.02
C PHE A 39 21.08 -3.55 -19.50
N VAL A 40 19.96 -4.16 -19.91
CA VAL A 40 19.42 -4.09 -21.26
C VAL A 40 18.05 -3.39 -21.19
N SER A 41 17.90 -2.29 -21.92
CA SER A 41 16.64 -1.54 -21.96
C SER A 41 15.80 -1.95 -23.15
N GLY A 42 14.60 -2.46 -22.91
CA GLY A 42 13.68 -2.90 -23.96
C GLY A 42 12.45 -3.59 -23.39
N GLN A 43 11.60 -4.07 -24.27
CA GLN A 43 10.46 -4.92 -23.91
C GLN A 43 10.89 -6.39 -23.95
N ALA A 44 10.76 -7.07 -22.82
CA ALA A 44 11.19 -8.45 -22.69
C ALA A 44 10.05 -9.44 -23.04
N GLU A 45 10.42 -10.54 -23.69
CA GLU A 45 9.56 -11.69 -23.95
C GLU A 45 10.28 -12.96 -23.46
N VAL A 46 9.64 -13.75 -22.60
CA VAL A 46 10.21 -14.98 -22.04
C VAL A 46 10.01 -16.13 -23.03
N LEU A 47 11.09 -16.60 -23.65
CA LEU A 47 11.03 -17.68 -24.64
C LEU A 47 11.12 -19.05 -23.98
N SER A 48 11.93 -19.17 -22.92
CA SER A 48 12.16 -20.41 -22.17
C SER A 48 12.73 -20.13 -20.78
N ALA A 49 12.99 -21.18 -20.01
CA ALA A 49 13.68 -21.05 -18.71
C ALA A 49 15.11 -20.50 -18.81
N LYS A 50 15.67 -20.37 -20.00
CA LYS A 50 17.05 -19.96 -20.25
C LYS A 50 17.21 -18.81 -21.22
N GLU A 51 16.12 -18.38 -21.87
CA GLU A 51 16.18 -17.41 -22.97
C GLU A 51 15.09 -16.35 -22.81
N VAL A 52 15.50 -15.09 -22.91
CA VAL A 52 14.63 -13.92 -22.94
C VAL A 52 14.98 -13.10 -24.17
N LEU A 53 13.99 -12.86 -25.02
CA LEU A 53 14.11 -11.93 -26.14
C LEU A 53 13.80 -10.51 -25.64
N VAL A 54 14.67 -9.55 -25.97
CA VAL A 54 14.49 -8.15 -25.62
C VAL A 54 14.39 -7.32 -26.90
N HIS A 55 13.25 -6.70 -27.10
CA HIS A 55 13.02 -5.74 -28.18
C HIS A 55 13.58 -4.39 -27.75
N THR A 56 14.80 -4.07 -28.19
CA THR A 56 15.46 -2.80 -27.90
C THR A 56 15.24 -1.80 -29.02
N LYS A 57 15.54 -0.53 -28.78
CA LYS A 57 15.51 0.51 -29.82
C LYS A 57 16.52 0.29 -30.96
N ASP A 58 17.55 -0.48 -30.71
CA ASP A 58 18.65 -0.77 -31.65
C ASP A 58 18.48 -2.13 -32.36
N GLY A 59 17.39 -2.87 -32.08
CA GLY A 59 17.05 -4.19 -32.63
C GLY A 59 16.81 -5.22 -31.54
N ASP A 60 16.48 -6.42 -31.97
CA ASP A 60 16.18 -7.54 -31.08
C ASP A 60 17.48 -8.18 -30.55
N GLU A 61 17.48 -8.48 -29.25
CA GLU A 61 18.57 -9.13 -28.56
C GLU A 61 18.07 -10.32 -27.73
N THR A 62 18.68 -11.50 -27.90
CA THR A 62 18.40 -12.65 -27.03
C THR A 62 19.42 -12.71 -25.91
N VAL A 63 18.91 -12.68 -24.67
CA VAL A 63 19.70 -12.83 -23.44
C VAL A 63 19.52 -14.24 -22.91
N THR A 64 20.64 -14.93 -22.61
CA THR A 64 20.64 -16.29 -22.07
C THR A 64 21.13 -16.32 -20.63
N GLY A 65 20.61 -17.24 -19.82
CA GLY A 65 20.98 -17.45 -18.43
C GLY A 65 20.62 -18.84 -17.92
N ASP A 66 21.07 -19.18 -16.72
CA ASP A 66 20.75 -20.46 -16.09
C ASP A 66 19.35 -20.47 -15.45
N ALA A 67 18.81 -19.30 -15.16
CA ALA A 67 17.47 -19.10 -14.63
C ALA A 67 16.92 -17.72 -15.04
N VAL A 68 15.59 -17.56 -14.96
CA VAL A 68 14.86 -16.30 -15.22
C VAL A 68 14.08 -15.91 -13.99
N ILE A 69 14.19 -14.65 -13.58
CA ILE A 69 13.33 -14.05 -12.55
C ILE A 69 12.44 -12.99 -13.21
N ILE A 70 11.12 -13.20 -13.17
CA ILE A 70 10.12 -12.26 -13.68
C ILE A 70 9.74 -11.29 -12.57
N ALA A 71 10.05 -10.01 -12.76
CA ALA A 71 9.78 -8.94 -11.80
C ALA A 71 9.10 -7.73 -12.48
N SER A 72 8.25 -7.99 -13.47
CA SER A 72 7.65 -6.96 -14.34
C SER A 72 6.56 -6.14 -13.67
N GLY A 73 6.12 -6.55 -12.48
CA GLY A 73 5.18 -5.79 -11.65
C GLY A 73 3.74 -5.81 -12.16
N SER A 74 3.04 -4.73 -11.91
CA SER A 74 1.64 -4.55 -12.22
C SER A 74 1.37 -3.20 -12.87
N ARG A 75 0.21 -3.03 -13.49
CA ARG A 75 -0.27 -1.76 -14.03
C ARG A 75 -1.63 -1.39 -13.45
N VAL A 76 -2.03 -0.13 -13.56
CA VAL A 76 -3.34 0.34 -13.09
C VAL A 76 -4.48 -0.42 -13.75
N LEU A 77 -5.53 -0.71 -12.95
CA LEU A 77 -6.74 -1.36 -13.45
C LEU A 77 -7.68 -0.31 -14.04
N GLU A 78 -8.07 -0.50 -15.28
CA GLU A 78 -9.11 0.27 -15.95
C GLU A 78 -10.47 -0.40 -15.75
N LEU A 79 -11.47 0.37 -15.39
CA LEU A 79 -12.84 -0.12 -15.22
C LEU A 79 -13.72 0.26 -16.41
N PRO A 80 -14.68 -0.60 -16.80
CA PRO A 80 -15.71 -0.22 -17.76
C PRO A 80 -16.43 1.05 -17.33
N GLY A 81 -16.54 2.03 -18.23
CA GLY A 81 -17.14 3.33 -17.97
C GLY A 81 -16.25 4.36 -17.25
N LEU A 82 -15.00 3.98 -16.90
CA LEU A 82 -14.00 4.87 -16.32
C LEU A 82 -12.67 4.72 -17.09
N THR A 83 -12.74 4.81 -18.42
CA THR A 83 -11.57 4.71 -19.32
C THR A 83 -10.66 5.91 -19.14
N PHE A 84 -9.37 5.68 -19.03
CA PHE A 84 -8.37 6.76 -18.88
C PHE A 84 -8.23 7.54 -20.19
N ASP A 85 -8.51 8.83 -20.13
CA ASP A 85 -8.21 9.80 -21.18
C ASP A 85 -6.97 10.64 -20.85
N HIS A 86 -6.40 10.45 -19.65
CA HIS A 86 -5.21 11.14 -19.13
C HIS A 86 -5.38 12.67 -19.03
N GLN A 87 -6.61 13.18 -19.14
CA GLN A 87 -6.95 14.59 -19.04
C GLN A 87 -8.04 14.85 -18.00
N TYR A 88 -9.13 14.10 -18.04
CA TYR A 88 -10.27 14.20 -17.13
C TYR A 88 -10.43 12.95 -16.27
N VAL A 89 -10.14 11.78 -16.82
CA VAL A 89 -10.13 10.50 -16.12
C VAL A 89 -8.69 10.01 -16.02
N LEU A 90 -8.16 10.06 -14.82
CA LEU A 90 -6.74 9.88 -14.51
C LEU A 90 -6.50 8.58 -13.77
N ASN A 91 -5.30 8.06 -13.93
CA ASN A 91 -4.73 7.03 -13.07
C ASN A 91 -3.73 7.63 -12.05
N SER A 92 -3.13 6.78 -11.20
CA SER A 92 -2.16 7.23 -10.19
C SER A 92 -0.87 7.79 -10.79
N ASP A 93 -0.43 7.31 -11.95
CA ASP A 93 0.78 7.80 -12.61
C ASP A 93 0.56 9.20 -13.18
N ASP A 94 -0.62 9.46 -13.75
CA ASP A 94 -1.04 10.79 -14.19
C ASP A 94 -1.06 11.77 -13.00
N ALA A 95 -1.66 11.34 -11.88
CA ALA A 95 -1.76 12.17 -10.67
C ALA A 95 -0.39 12.63 -10.14
N LEU A 96 0.65 11.79 -10.28
CA LEU A 96 2.02 12.14 -9.88
C LEU A 96 2.72 13.11 -10.87
N SER A 97 2.11 13.40 -12.02
CA SER A 97 2.73 14.15 -13.12
C SER A 97 1.89 15.33 -13.62
N LEU A 98 0.77 15.66 -12.94
CA LEU A 98 -0.10 16.75 -13.34
C LEU A 98 0.63 18.10 -13.46
N ASP A 99 0.25 18.89 -14.43
CA ASP A 99 0.74 20.25 -14.68
C ASP A 99 -0.12 21.33 -14.01
N ARG A 100 -1.32 20.97 -13.53
CA ARG A 100 -2.26 21.83 -12.82
C ARG A 100 -2.88 21.13 -11.61
N ILE A 101 -3.25 21.90 -10.61
CA ILE A 101 -4.02 21.43 -9.46
C ILE A 101 -5.50 21.60 -9.80
N PRO A 102 -6.30 20.51 -9.86
CA PRO A 102 -7.75 20.63 -10.08
C PRO A 102 -8.40 21.34 -8.88
N ALA A 103 -9.34 22.24 -9.13
CA ALA A 103 -10.08 22.84 -8.02
C ALA A 103 -10.99 21.82 -7.34
N ARG A 104 -11.59 20.89 -8.11
CA ARG A 104 -12.44 19.80 -7.64
C ARG A 104 -11.89 18.47 -8.16
N LEU A 105 -11.51 17.57 -7.25
CA LEU A 105 -11.01 16.23 -7.56
C LEU A 105 -11.93 15.16 -6.97
N CYS A 106 -12.45 14.28 -7.81
CA CYS A 106 -13.15 13.08 -7.37
C CYS A 106 -12.20 11.88 -7.45
N ILE A 107 -12.01 11.15 -6.35
CA ILE A 107 -11.17 9.95 -6.28
C ILE A 107 -12.08 8.73 -6.13
N VAL A 108 -11.98 7.80 -7.07
CA VAL A 108 -12.69 6.53 -7.05
C VAL A 108 -11.77 5.46 -6.46
N GLY A 109 -12.15 4.94 -5.30
CA GLY A 109 -11.38 4.01 -4.49
C GLY A 109 -10.76 4.69 -3.25
N GLY A 110 -11.21 4.27 -2.07
CA GLY A 110 -10.72 4.69 -0.76
C GLY A 110 -9.66 3.73 -0.18
N GLY A 111 -8.92 3.03 -1.03
CA GLY A 111 -7.75 2.25 -0.66
C GLY A 111 -6.53 3.12 -0.34
N VAL A 112 -5.35 2.50 -0.21
CA VAL A 112 -4.09 3.19 0.17
C VAL A 112 -3.81 4.36 -0.77
N ILE A 113 -3.70 4.11 -2.08
CA ILE A 113 -3.36 5.12 -3.09
C ILE A 113 -4.38 6.26 -3.10
N GLY A 114 -5.67 5.93 -3.04
CA GLY A 114 -6.73 6.94 -3.05
C GLY A 114 -6.70 7.85 -1.83
N CYS A 115 -6.49 7.31 -0.64
CA CYS A 115 -6.40 8.08 0.60
C CYS A 115 -5.13 8.96 0.65
N GLU A 116 -3.98 8.44 0.20
CA GLU A 116 -2.73 9.20 0.13
C GLU A 116 -2.84 10.39 -0.84
N LEU A 117 -3.31 10.15 -2.06
CA LEU A 117 -3.50 11.21 -3.05
C LEU A 117 -4.58 12.20 -2.63
N ALA A 118 -5.63 11.76 -1.91
CA ALA A 118 -6.62 12.66 -1.33
C ALA A 118 -5.99 13.65 -0.34
N CYS A 119 -5.11 13.20 0.54
CA CYS A 119 -4.37 14.05 1.47
C CYS A 119 -3.46 15.03 0.72
N ILE A 120 -2.73 14.58 -0.29
CA ILE A 120 -1.82 15.41 -1.10
C ILE A 120 -2.59 16.51 -1.83
N TYR A 121 -3.63 16.15 -2.60
CA TYR A 121 -4.38 17.14 -3.38
C TYR A 121 -5.18 18.08 -2.47
N ARG A 122 -5.65 17.60 -1.33
CA ARG A 122 -6.26 18.47 -0.33
C ARG A 122 -5.27 19.48 0.22
N ALA A 123 -4.03 19.08 0.50
CA ALA A 123 -2.97 19.98 0.93
C ALA A 123 -2.61 20.99 -0.19
N PHE A 124 -2.75 20.62 -1.46
CA PHE A 124 -2.59 21.52 -2.60
C PHE A 124 -3.76 22.50 -2.78
N GLY A 125 -4.87 22.33 -2.04
CA GLY A 125 -6.00 23.24 -2.05
C GLY A 125 -7.22 22.72 -2.82
N SER A 126 -7.17 21.53 -3.41
CA SER A 126 -8.33 20.91 -4.09
C SER A 126 -9.48 20.65 -3.11
N ALA A 127 -10.72 20.82 -3.58
CA ALA A 127 -11.89 20.21 -2.95
C ALA A 127 -11.93 18.74 -3.37
N VAL A 128 -11.68 17.83 -2.41
CA VAL A 128 -11.53 16.39 -2.68
C VAL A 128 -12.76 15.63 -2.21
N THR A 129 -13.26 14.74 -3.07
CA THR A 129 -14.30 13.75 -2.75
C THR A 129 -13.74 12.35 -3.02
N ILE A 130 -13.81 11.45 -2.04
CA ILE A 130 -13.51 10.03 -2.19
C ILE A 130 -14.84 9.28 -2.35
N VAL A 131 -14.95 8.44 -3.38
CA VAL A 131 -16.05 7.50 -3.61
C VAL A 131 -15.51 6.09 -3.43
N GLU A 132 -15.91 5.42 -2.35
CA GLU A 132 -15.44 4.07 -1.98
C GLU A 132 -16.60 3.07 -2.03
N GLY A 133 -16.37 1.95 -2.74
CA GLY A 133 -17.36 0.91 -2.94
C GLY A 133 -17.68 0.08 -1.70
N GLN A 134 -16.75 -0.03 -0.77
CA GLN A 134 -16.93 -0.74 0.49
C GLN A 134 -17.50 0.19 1.57
N ASP A 135 -17.77 -0.37 2.75
CA ASP A 135 -18.39 0.34 3.89
C ASP A 135 -17.42 1.29 4.63
N ARG A 136 -16.13 1.21 4.36
CA ARG A 136 -15.08 2.00 5.01
C ARG A 136 -13.92 2.34 4.06
N VAL A 137 -13.17 3.38 4.37
CA VAL A 137 -11.84 3.62 3.76
C VAL A 137 -10.84 2.58 4.25
N LEU A 138 -9.81 2.31 3.47
CA LEU A 138 -8.83 1.25 3.73
C LEU A 138 -9.53 -0.09 4.06
N PRO A 139 -10.34 -0.65 3.14
CA PRO A 139 -11.21 -1.79 3.44
C PRO A 139 -10.47 -3.13 3.49
N MET A 140 -9.12 -3.14 3.46
CA MET A 140 -8.34 -4.36 3.52
C MET A 140 -8.48 -5.05 4.88
N PRO A 141 -8.58 -6.40 4.92
CA PRO A 141 -8.69 -7.15 6.19
C PRO A 141 -7.51 -6.96 7.14
N SER A 142 -6.30 -6.71 6.61
CA SER A 142 -5.09 -6.44 7.39
C SER A 142 -5.14 -5.10 8.12
N VAL A 143 -5.91 -4.12 7.59
CA VAL A 143 -6.06 -2.80 8.23
C VAL A 143 -7.09 -2.90 9.34
N ASP A 144 -6.66 -2.59 10.56
CA ASP A 144 -7.54 -2.61 11.72
C ASP A 144 -8.68 -1.58 11.59
N LYS A 145 -9.86 -1.95 12.07
CA LYS A 145 -11.07 -1.11 11.97
C LYS A 145 -10.91 0.24 12.68
N ASP A 146 -10.16 0.28 13.77
CA ASP A 146 -9.93 1.51 14.52
C ASP A 146 -9.06 2.49 13.71
N VAL A 147 -8.09 1.98 12.94
CA VAL A 147 -7.28 2.76 12.01
C VAL A 147 -8.15 3.40 10.93
N SER A 148 -9.01 2.60 10.29
CA SER A 148 -9.96 3.07 9.27
C SER A 148 -10.93 4.13 9.83
N THR A 149 -11.43 3.92 11.05
CA THR A 149 -12.32 4.85 11.75
C THR A 149 -11.61 6.17 12.06
N LEU A 150 -10.37 6.09 12.56
CA LEU A 150 -9.55 7.27 12.80
C LEU A 150 -9.31 8.05 11.51
N LEU A 151 -8.82 7.38 10.46
CA LEU A 151 -8.51 8.03 9.19
C LEU A 151 -9.75 8.72 8.61
N ASN A 152 -10.91 8.07 8.59
CA ASN A 152 -12.14 8.68 8.10
C ASN A 152 -12.50 9.96 8.86
N ARG A 153 -12.31 9.98 10.19
CA ARG A 153 -12.51 11.17 11.01
C ARG A 153 -11.53 12.29 10.65
N GLU A 154 -10.25 11.97 10.47
CA GLU A 154 -9.22 12.97 10.15
C GLU A 154 -9.38 13.50 8.72
N LEU A 155 -9.73 12.65 7.72
CA LEU A 155 -10.08 13.08 6.37
C LEU A 155 -11.22 14.12 6.37
N ARG A 156 -12.26 13.89 7.20
CA ARG A 156 -13.37 14.87 7.36
C ARG A 156 -12.92 16.18 7.98
N LYS A 157 -12.00 16.16 8.96
CA LYS A 157 -11.41 17.38 9.52
C LYS A 157 -10.61 18.16 8.48
N LEU A 158 -9.93 17.45 7.57
CA LEU A 158 -9.27 18.05 6.41
C LEU A 158 -10.26 18.54 5.35
N LYS A 159 -11.59 18.43 5.57
CA LYS A 159 -12.65 18.77 4.62
C LYS A 159 -12.61 17.93 3.33
N ILE A 160 -12.16 16.70 3.41
CA ILE A 160 -12.30 15.70 2.35
C ILE A 160 -13.68 15.05 2.54
N LYS A 161 -14.52 15.10 1.50
CA LYS A 161 -15.82 14.37 1.49
C LYS A 161 -15.53 12.89 1.24
N VAL A 162 -16.01 12.03 2.13
CA VAL A 162 -15.88 10.57 2.00
C VAL A 162 -17.27 9.95 1.85
N MET A 163 -17.48 9.25 0.74
CA MET A 163 -18.72 8.57 0.37
C MET A 163 -18.45 7.06 0.29
N THR A 164 -18.64 6.36 1.42
CA THR A 164 -18.52 4.89 1.48
C THR A 164 -19.79 4.19 1.01
N GLY A 165 -19.70 2.94 0.58
CA GLY A 165 -20.82 2.18 0.01
C GLY A 165 -21.32 2.77 -1.30
N LYS A 166 -20.47 3.45 -2.07
CA LYS A 166 -20.80 4.11 -3.33
C LYS A 166 -19.84 3.73 -4.45
N THR A 167 -20.36 3.63 -5.66
CA THR A 167 -19.60 3.51 -6.90
C THR A 167 -19.92 4.65 -7.85
N LEU A 168 -18.96 5.06 -8.67
CA LEU A 168 -19.18 6.09 -9.68
C LEU A 168 -19.66 5.46 -10.99
N ARG A 169 -20.66 6.06 -11.63
CA ARG A 169 -21.21 5.64 -12.93
C ARG A 169 -21.63 6.83 -13.76
N ASP A 170 -21.99 6.57 -15.03
CA ASP A 170 -22.57 7.54 -15.97
C ASP A 170 -21.66 8.78 -16.14
N LEU A 171 -20.34 8.56 -16.23
CA LEU A 171 -19.35 9.61 -16.36
C LEU A 171 -19.43 10.23 -17.76
N GLN A 172 -19.57 11.55 -17.82
CA GLN A 172 -19.58 12.35 -19.03
C GLN A 172 -18.75 13.62 -18.82
N VAL A 173 -18.08 14.07 -19.86
CA VAL A 173 -17.34 15.33 -19.86
C VAL A 173 -18.06 16.33 -20.74
N SER A 174 -18.46 17.47 -20.17
CA SER A 174 -19.04 18.59 -20.91
C SER A 174 -18.51 19.92 -20.37
N ASP A 175 -18.19 20.83 -21.25
CA ASP A 175 -17.66 22.18 -20.94
C ASP A 175 -16.44 22.17 -20.00
N GLY A 176 -15.59 21.12 -20.08
CA GLY A 176 -14.40 20.96 -19.26
C GLY A 176 -14.67 20.49 -17.84
N VAL A 177 -15.89 20.03 -17.55
CA VAL A 177 -16.34 19.50 -16.26
C VAL A 177 -16.74 18.04 -16.41
N VAL A 178 -16.32 17.22 -15.47
CA VAL A 178 -16.77 15.83 -15.36
C VAL A 178 -18.06 15.80 -14.55
N HIS A 179 -19.10 15.22 -15.13
CA HIS A 179 -20.38 14.92 -14.51
C HIS A 179 -20.49 13.42 -14.34
N ALA A 180 -20.89 12.96 -13.16
CA ALA A 180 -21.07 11.54 -12.87
C ALA A 180 -22.10 11.35 -11.76
N VAL A 181 -22.46 10.11 -11.47
CA VAL A 181 -23.40 9.74 -10.40
C VAL A 181 -22.69 8.81 -9.41
N ALA A 182 -22.65 9.20 -8.14
CA ALA A 182 -22.27 8.30 -7.04
C ALA A 182 -23.50 7.50 -6.60
N ALA A 183 -23.61 6.26 -7.04
CA ALA A 183 -24.71 5.36 -6.76
C ALA A 183 -24.36 4.37 -5.65
N THR A 184 -25.36 3.84 -4.95
CA THR A 184 -25.16 2.77 -3.96
C THR A 184 -24.42 1.60 -4.58
N SER A 185 -23.32 1.22 -3.94
CA SER A 185 -22.40 0.18 -4.39
C SER A 185 -23.05 -1.21 -4.37
N PRO A 186 -22.75 -2.08 -5.34
CA PRO A 186 -23.16 -3.48 -5.30
C PRO A 186 -22.36 -4.32 -4.27
N PHE A 187 -21.31 -3.75 -3.68
CA PHE A 187 -20.44 -4.44 -2.69
C PHE A 187 -20.94 -4.29 -1.25
N VAL A 188 -22.01 -3.53 -1.02
CA VAL A 188 -22.67 -3.38 0.27
C VAL A 188 -24.11 -3.85 0.21
N ASP A 189 -24.54 -4.56 1.25
CA ASP A 189 -25.92 -5.03 1.35
C ASP A 189 -26.84 -3.90 1.82
N VAL A 190 -27.46 -3.22 0.84
CA VAL A 190 -28.39 -2.11 1.07
C VAL A 190 -29.72 -2.45 0.40
N PRO A 191 -30.84 -2.51 1.15
CA PRO A 191 -32.16 -2.72 0.59
C PRO A 191 -32.49 -1.72 -0.53
N ALA A 192 -33.24 -2.17 -1.53
CA ALA A 192 -33.50 -1.38 -2.73
C ALA A 192 -34.13 0.00 -2.44
N GLU A 193 -35.01 0.07 -1.46
CA GLU A 193 -35.70 1.31 -1.03
C GLU A 193 -34.79 2.31 -0.30
N LYS A 194 -33.59 1.86 0.14
CA LYS A 194 -32.57 2.71 0.80
C LYS A 194 -31.42 3.07 -0.13
N ARG A 195 -31.44 2.61 -1.38
CA ARG A 195 -30.42 2.95 -2.35
C ARG A 195 -30.52 4.42 -2.72
N THR A 196 -29.38 5.09 -2.79
CA THR A 196 -29.32 6.51 -3.06
C THR A 196 -28.35 6.80 -4.18
N GLU A 197 -28.61 7.90 -4.89
CA GLU A 197 -27.78 8.43 -5.95
C GLU A 197 -27.49 9.90 -5.66
N GLU A 198 -26.27 10.33 -5.87
CA GLU A 198 -25.86 11.71 -5.69
C GLU A 198 -25.07 12.17 -6.93
N PRO A 199 -25.38 13.34 -7.51
CA PRO A 199 -24.60 13.89 -8.61
C PRO A 199 -23.19 14.27 -8.12
N ILE A 200 -22.20 14.03 -8.96
CA ILE A 200 -20.81 14.43 -8.76
C ILE A 200 -20.42 15.34 -9.91
N GLU A 201 -19.86 16.49 -9.56
CA GLU A 201 -19.16 17.38 -10.48
C GLU A 201 -17.71 17.51 -10.04
N ALA A 202 -16.78 17.32 -10.97
CA ALA A 202 -15.35 17.42 -10.74
C ALA A 202 -14.62 18.00 -11.96
N ASP A 203 -13.46 18.59 -11.74
CA ASP A 203 -12.59 18.99 -12.85
C ASP A 203 -11.76 17.81 -13.37
N MET A 204 -11.54 16.82 -12.49
CA MET A 204 -10.86 15.56 -12.80
C MET A 204 -11.39 14.43 -11.91
N VAL A 205 -11.39 13.22 -12.44
CA VAL A 205 -11.66 11.96 -11.73
C VAL A 205 -10.38 11.13 -11.70
N LEU A 206 -9.93 10.73 -10.52
CA LEU A 206 -8.79 9.86 -10.31
C LEU A 206 -9.27 8.47 -9.92
N VAL A 207 -8.89 7.45 -10.70
CA VAL A 207 -9.32 6.05 -10.45
C VAL A 207 -8.19 5.27 -9.80
N THR A 208 -8.45 4.76 -8.58
CA THR A 208 -7.48 4.03 -7.72
C THR A 208 -8.05 2.72 -7.17
N VAL A 209 -8.78 1.98 -8.01
CA VAL A 209 -9.58 0.80 -7.62
C VAL A 209 -8.82 -0.53 -7.71
N GLY A 210 -7.53 -0.49 -7.98
CA GLY A 210 -6.70 -1.69 -8.02
C GLY A 210 -5.73 -1.72 -9.18
N ARG A 211 -5.08 -2.88 -9.32
CA ARG A 211 -4.02 -3.12 -10.30
C ARG A 211 -4.29 -4.40 -11.07
N LYS A 212 -3.72 -4.53 -12.26
CA LYS A 212 -3.74 -5.74 -13.08
C LYS A 212 -2.33 -6.20 -13.46
N SER A 213 -2.21 -7.47 -13.74
CA SER A 213 -0.96 -8.09 -14.14
C SER A 213 -0.39 -7.51 -15.44
N THR A 214 0.93 -7.52 -15.57
CA THR A 214 1.67 -7.25 -16.81
C THR A 214 2.05 -8.51 -17.58
N ALA A 215 1.61 -9.68 -17.12
CA ALA A 215 1.98 -10.99 -17.70
C ALA A 215 1.60 -11.15 -19.19
N ASP A 216 0.52 -10.50 -19.61
CA ASP A 216 0.04 -10.53 -21.00
C ASP A 216 1.01 -9.89 -22.02
N SER A 217 2.01 -9.14 -21.56
CA SER A 217 3.03 -8.51 -22.40
C SER A 217 4.36 -9.28 -22.45
N LEU A 218 4.45 -10.44 -21.78
CA LEU A 218 5.72 -11.17 -21.60
C LEU A 218 5.86 -12.43 -22.44
N GLY A 219 4.85 -12.81 -23.24
CA GLY A 219 4.88 -14.02 -24.07
C GLY A 219 4.98 -15.32 -23.27
N LEU A 220 4.42 -15.36 -22.06
CA LEU A 220 4.56 -16.47 -21.10
C LEU A 220 4.07 -17.81 -21.61
N GLU A 221 3.12 -17.82 -22.54
CA GLU A 221 2.60 -19.02 -23.19
C GLU A 221 3.69 -19.78 -23.95
N LYS A 222 4.71 -19.10 -24.50
CA LYS A 222 5.85 -19.71 -25.19
C LYS A 222 6.71 -20.52 -24.24
N ALA A 223 6.91 -19.99 -23.03
CA ALA A 223 7.67 -20.66 -22.00
C ALA A 223 6.81 -21.64 -21.16
N GLY A 224 5.49 -21.71 -21.37
CA GLY A 224 4.58 -22.58 -20.64
C GLY A 224 4.32 -22.13 -19.19
N VAL A 225 4.56 -20.88 -18.85
CA VAL A 225 4.34 -20.34 -17.50
C VAL A 225 2.85 -20.14 -17.24
N ALA A 226 2.35 -20.71 -16.14
CA ALA A 226 0.96 -20.66 -15.76
C ALA A 226 0.61 -19.35 -15.05
N THR A 227 -0.58 -18.85 -15.35
CA THR A 227 -1.22 -17.72 -14.65
C THR A 227 -2.57 -18.13 -14.08
N ASP A 228 -3.04 -17.41 -13.08
CA ASP A 228 -4.40 -17.54 -12.56
C ASP A 228 -5.44 -16.97 -13.57
N LYS A 229 -6.73 -17.07 -13.23
CA LYS A 229 -7.84 -16.58 -14.07
C LYS A 229 -7.82 -15.06 -14.30
N ARG A 230 -7.04 -14.31 -13.52
CA ARG A 230 -6.87 -12.85 -13.62
C ARG A 230 -5.54 -12.46 -14.26
N GLY A 231 -4.75 -13.45 -14.70
CA GLY A 231 -3.47 -13.25 -15.36
C GLY A 231 -2.29 -13.01 -14.43
N TRP A 232 -2.40 -13.30 -13.13
CA TRP A 232 -1.28 -13.25 -12.20
C TRP A 232 -0.46 -14.53 -12.27
N ILE A 233 0.88 -14.44 -12.23
CA ILE A 233 1.75 -15.62 -12.25
C ILE A 233 1.60 -16.36 -10.93
N THR A 234 1.48 -17.70 -11.01
CA THR A 234 1.44 -18.57 -9.83
C THR A 234 2.82 -19.15 -9.53
N VAL A 235 3.19 -19.15 -8.25
CA VAL A 235 4.46 -19.68 -7.77
C VAL A 235 4.26 -20.56 -6.55
N ASP A 236 5.26 -21.40 -6.26
CA ASP A 236 5.35 -22.15 -5.01
C ASP A 236 5.96 -21.32 -3.87
N GLN A 237 6.16 -21.92 -2.70
CA GLN A 237 6.78 -21.27 -1.55
C GLN A 237 8.24 -20.82 -1.76
N HIS A 238 8.89 -21.33 -2.80
CA HIS A 238 10.26 -21.01 -3.21
C HIS A 238 10.30 -19.95 -4.32
N LEU A 239 9.12 -19.40 -4.69
CA LEU A 239 8.91 -18.42 -5.75
C LEU A 239 9.19 -18.96 -7.16
N MET A 240 9.25 -20.29 -7.32
CA MET A 240 9.39 -20.94 -8.61
C MET A 240 8.01 -21.14 -9.25
N THR A 241 7.91 -20.84 -10.54
CA THR A 241 6.70 -21.10 -11.33
C THR A 241 6.52 -22.59 -11.58
N ASN A 242 5.47 -22.98 -12.31
CA ASN A 242 5.31 -24.35 -12.78
C ASN A 242 6.40 -24.80 -13.77
N VAL A 243 7.25 -23.88 -14.25
CA VAL A 243 8.37 -24.17 -15.17
C VAL A 243 9.68 -24.10 -14.38
N PRO A 244 10.40 -25.22 -14.19
CA PRO A 244 11.67 -25.23 -13.49
C PRO A 244 12.67 -24.24 -14.10
N GLY A 245 13.30 -23.44 -13.23
CA GLY A 245 14.25 -22.40 -13.65
C GLY A 245 13.61 -21.04 -13.96
N ILE A 246 12.27 -20.94 -13.92
CA ILE A 246 11.57 -19.64 -14.00
C ILE A 246 10.96 -19.30 -12.65
N TYR A 247 11.33 -18.16 -12.12
CA TYR A 247 10.85 -17.59 -10.86
C TYR A 247 10.05 -16.30 -11.13
N ALA A 248 9.14 -15.95 -10.23
CA ALA A 248 8.43 -14.67 -10.30
C ALA A 248 8.33 -14.02 -8.94
N ILE A 249 8.42 -12.68 -8.89
CA ILE A 249 8.45 -11.90 -7.64
C ILE A 249 7.71 -10.56 -7.79
N GLY A 250 7.29 -10.01 -6.65
CA GLY A 250 6.65 -8.69 -6.58
C GLY A 250 5.24 -8.69 -7.11
N ASP A 251 4.79 -7.52 -7.55
CA ASP A 251 3.39 -7.28 -7.93
C ASP A 251 2.85 -8.19 -9.02
N ILE A 252 3.70 -8.84 -9.82
CA ILE A 252 3.28 -9.79 -10.87
C ILE A 252 2.60 -11.03 -10.29
N LEU A 253 2.80 -11.33 -9.00
CA LEU A 253 2.16 -12.42 -8.27
C LEU A 253 0.72 -12.08 -7.86
N GLY A 254 0.37 -10.79 -7.88
CA GLY A 254 -0.97 -10.29 -7.59
C GLY A 254 -1.39 -10.34 -6.13
N PRO A 255 -2.69 -10.10 -5.87
CA PRO A 255 -3.21 -9.90 -4.51
C PRO A 255 -3.34 -11.18 -3.66
N SER A 256 -2.99 -12.35 -4.19
CA SER A 256 -2.75 -13.55 -3.38
C SER A 256 -1.45 -13.49 -2.59
N HIS A 257 -0.57 -12.56 -2.97
CA HIS A 257 0.68 -12.18 -2.31
C HIS A 257 0.59 -10.71 -1.85
N VAL A 258 1.63 -10.24 -1.17
CA VAL A 258 1.67 -8.87 -0.65
C VAL A 258 2.38 -7.96 -1.65
N MET A 259 1.63 -7.06 -2.29
CA MET A 259 2.13 -6.17 -3.35
C MET A 259 2.81 -4.93 -2.75
N LEU A 260 3.97 -5.14 -2.11
CA LEU A 260 4.79 -4.09 -1.49
C LEU A 260 6.24 -4.21 -1.94
N ALA A 261 6.89 -3.08 -2.21
CA ALA A 261 8.26 -3.02 -2.75
C ALA A 261 9.30 -3.73 -1.87
N HIS A 262 9.21 -3.58 -0.55
CA HIS A 262 10.11 -4.25 0.39
C HIS A 262 9.87 -5.76 0.46
N VAL A 263 8.63 -6.23 0.23
CA VAL A 263 8.32 -7.66 0.10
C VAL A 263 8.93 -8.20 -1.18
N ALA A 264 8.73 -7.53 -2.31
CA ALA A 264 9.34 -7.90 -3.59
C ALA A 264 10.87 -8.01 -3.51
N SER A 265 11.52 -7.12 -2.74
CA SER A 265 12.97 -7.19 -2.50
C SER A 265 13.37 -8.46 -1.73
N MET A 266 12.60 -8.85 -0.71
CA MET A 266 12.85 -10.09 0.04
C MET A 266 12.52 -11.34 -0.79
N GLU A 267 11.50 -11.29 -1.62
CA GLU A 267 11.19 -12.33 -2.61
C GLU A 267 12.34 -12.50 -3.60
N GLY A 268 12.93 -11.40 -4.07
CA GLY A 268 14.11 -11.45 -4.94
C GLY A 268 15.31 -12.16 -4.30
N LEU A 269 15.57 -11.89 -3.01
CA LEU A 269 16.60 -12.61 -2.27
C LEU A 269 16.25 -14.09 -2.07
N CYS A 270 14.98 -14.41 -1.82
CA CYS A 270 14.52 -15.78 -1.70
C CYS A 270 14.67 -16.56 -3.03
N ALA A 271 14.22 -15.97 -4.13
CA ALA A 271 14.37 -16.58 -5.46
C ALA A 271 15.85 -16.81 -5.81
N LEU A 272 16.73 -15.84 -5.53
CA LEU A 272 18.16 -15.96 -5.74
C LEU A 272 18.78 -17.08 -4.90
N ASP A 273 18.42 -17.18 -3.61
CA ASP A 273 18.90 -18.26 -2.74
C ASP A 273 18.49 -19.63 -3.30
N ASN A 274 17.27 -19.77 -3.83
CA ASN A 274 16.80 -21.02 -4.46
C ASN A 274 17.53 -21.33 -5.77
N ILE A 275 17.78 -20.34 -6.61
CA ILE A 275 18.60 -20.49 -7.82
C ILE A 275 20.01 -21.01 -7.46
N LEU A 276 20.55 -20.57 -6.34
CA LEU A 276 21.86 -20.99 -5.82
C LEU A 276 21.82 -22.30 -5.00
N GLY A 277 20.68 -22.98 -4.95
CA GLY A 277 20.51 -24.28 -4.30
C GLY A 277 20.41 -24.25 -2.77
N LYS A 278 19.97 -23.11 -2.17
CA LYS A 278 19.86 -22.99 -0.69
C LYS A 278 18.51 -23.39 -0.10
N GLU A 279 17.54 -23.80 -0.91
CA GLU A 279 16.21 -24.28 -0.50
C GLU A 279 15.51 -23.37 0.54
N ARG A 280 15.32 -22.09 0.20
CA ARG A 280 14.69 -21.10 1.05
C ARG A 280 13.21 -20.94 0.73
N ALA A 281 12.32 -21.10 1.72
CA ALA A 281 10.92 -20.70 1.59
C ALA A 281 10.75 -19.22 1.96
N MET A 282 9.86 -18.52 1.26
CA MET A 282 9.49 -17.15 1.58
C MET A 282 8.58 -17.14 2.82
N ASP A 283 8.92 -16.30 3.79
CA ASP A 283 8.15 -16.14 5.02
C ASP A 283 7.36 -14.83 4.99
N TYR A 284 6.05 -14.94 4.86
CA TYR A 284 5.10 -13.83 4.85
C TYR A 284 4.44 -13.57 6.22
N SER A 285 4.89 -14.22 7.29
CA SER A 285 4.24 -14.15 8.61
C SER A 285 4.32 -12.77 9.27
N VAL A 286 5.38 -11.99 8.95
CA VAL A 286 5.61 -10.67 9.54
C VAL A 286 5.99 -9.69 8.43
N ILE A 287 5.01 -8.94 7.97
CA ILE A 287 5.19 -7.92 6.93
C ILE A 287 4.68 -6.59 7.47
N PRO A 288 5.55 -5.59 7.64
CA PRO A 288 5.09 -4.24 7.96
C PRO A 288 4.46 -3.58 6.73
N SER A 289 3.45 -2.76 6.97
CA SER A 289 2.80 -1.90 5.98
C SER A 289 2.86 -0.45 6.44
N ALA A 290 3.03 0.46 5.50
CA ALA A 290 3.00 1.90 5.75
C ALA A 290 2.04 2.58 4.77
N ILE A 291 1.23 3.52 5.29
CA ILE A 291 0.29 4.32 4.51
C ILE A 291 0.56 5.78 4.82
N PHE A 292 0.91 6.55 3.80
CA PHE A 292 1.40 7.94 3.93
C PHE A 292 0.25 8.95 3.85
N THR A 293 -0.79 8.70 4.64
CA THR A 293 -1.89 9.65 4.85
C THR A 293 -1.53 10.70 5.92
N SER A 294 -2.46 11.58 6.26
CA SER A 294 -2.37 12.49 7.39
C SER A 294 -3.56 12.26 8.33
N PRO A 295 -3.33 11.59 9.49
CA PRO A 295 -2.07 11.07 10.02
C PRO A 295 -1.54 9.86 9.22
N GLU A 296 -0.22 9.61 9.34
CA GLU A 296 0.46 8.44 8.81
C GLU A 296 0.04 7.16 9.54
N ILE A 297 0.08 6.02 8.87
CA ILE A 297 -0.29 4.71 9.44
C ILE A 297 0.84 3.73 9.21
N GLY A 298 1.17 2.97 10.26
CA GLY A 298 2.08 1.84 10.22
C GLY A 298 1.41 0.62 10.87
N GLU A 299 1.51 -0.53 10.22
CA GLU A 299 0.87 -1.76 10.67
C GLU A 299 1.80 -2.96 10.47
N VAL A 300 1.77 -3.89 11.40
CA VAL A 300 2.43 -5.20 11.24
C VAL A 300 1.63 -6.27 11.98
N GLY A 301 1.48 -7.43 11.37
CA GLY A 301 0.75 -8.55 11.93
C GLY A 301 -0.76 -8.48 11.68
N MET A 302 -1.53 -9.06 12.58
CA MET A 302 -2.98 -9.23 12.45
C MET A 302 -3.74 -8.00 12.92
N SER A 303 -4.83 -7.65 12.23
CA SER A 303 -5.87 -6.79 12.78
C SER A 303 -6.58 -7.51 13.95
N GLU A 304 -7.26 -6.78 14.81
CA GLU A 304 -8.02 -7.38 15.91
C GLU A 304 -9.07 -8.38 15.41
N ALA A 305 -9.69 -8.12 14.25
CA ALA A 305 -10.65 -9.04 13.66
C ALA A 305 -9.98 -10.37 13.26
N GLN A 306 -8.86 -10.31 12.55
CA GLN A 306 -8.09 -11.50 12.15
C GLN A 306 -7.57 -12.28 13.38
N ALA A 307 -7.09 -11.56 14.40
CA ALA A 307 -6.64 -12.20 15.64
C ALA A 307 -7.77 -12.97 16.33
N LYS A 308 -8.98 -12.38 16.40
CA LYS A 308 -10.16 -13.06 16.98
C LYS A 308 -10.63 -14.28 16.19
N GLU A 309 -10.37 -14.33 14.90
CA GLU A 309 -10.66 -15.52 14.07
C GLU A 309 -9.62 -16.63 14.28
N SER A 310 -8.38 -16.27 14.60
CA SER A 310 -7.26 -17.22 14.72
C SER A 310 -6.98 -17.70 16.16
N CYS A 311 -7.40 -16.94 17.18
CA CYS A 311 -7.12 -17.20 18.58
C CYS A 311 -8.41 -17.28 19.41
N GLN A 312 -8.41 -18.14 20.46
CA GLN A 312 -9.58 -18.27 21.34
C GLN A 312 -9.80 -17.03 22.22
N LYS A 313 -8.72 -16.41 22.67
CA LYS A 313 -8.77 -15.22 23.54
C LYS A 313 -7.77 -14.19 23.06
N VAL A 314 -8.25 -13.01 22.71
CA VAL A 314 -7.44 -11.88 22.26
C VAL A 314 -7.55 -10.74 23.25
N VAL A 315 -6.42 -10.13 23.59
CA VAL A 315 -6.36 -8.89 24.36
C VAL A 315 -5.76 -7.77 23.53
N THR A 316 -6.19 -6.57 23.82
CA THR A 316 -5.67 -5.35 23.17
C THR A 316 -5.30 -4.32 24.23
N GLY A 317 -4.30 -3.51 23.90
CA GLY A 317 -3.98 -2.29 24.64
C GLY A 317 -3.88 -1.13 23.65
N THR A 318 -4.54 -0.02 23.96
CA THR A 318 -4.58 1.16 23.09
C THR A 318 -4.25 2.41 23.88
N VAL A 319 -3.30 3.20 23.37
CA VAL A 319 -2.87 4.49 23.91
C VAL A 319 -3.05 5.56 22.85
N GLN A 320 -3.65 6.67 23.21
CA GLN A 320 -3.82 7.78 22.25
C GLN A 320 -2.50 8.55 22.10
N MET A 321 -2.18 8.95 20.87
CA MET A 321 -0.99 9.77 20.59
C MET A 321 -0.90 11.00 21.52
N ARG A 322 -2.02 11.66 21.77
CA ARG A 322 -2.15 12.83 22.67
C ARG A 322 -1.82 12.55 24.15
N GLU A 323 -1.62 11.31 24.55
CA GLU A 323 -1.21 10.96 25.91
C GLU A 323 0.32 11.03 26.10
N LEU A 324 1.05 11.19 24.98
CA LEU A 324 2.51 11.25 24.96
C LEU A 324 3.03 12.68 24.98
N GLY A 325 3.97 12.96 25.87
CA GLY A 325 4.63 14.27 25.97
C GLY A 325 5.32 14.69 24.68
N LYS A 326 5.91 13.74 23.94
CA LYS A 326 6.55 14.00 22.65
C LYS A 326 5.55 14.48 21.59
N ALA A 327 4.37 13.88 21.53
CA ALA A 327 3.31 14.29 20.61
C ALA A 327 2.86 15.75 20.85
N HIS A 328 2.74 16.15 22.10
CA HIS A 328 2.46 17.56 22.45
C HIS A 328 3.59 18.49 22.03
N ALA A 329 4.85 18.12 22.28
CA ALA A 329 6.00 18.93 21.88
C ALA A 329 6.11 19.12 20.36
N MET A 330 5.62 18.14 19.58
CA MET A 330 5.59 18.19 18.11
C MET A 330 4.34 18.88 17.55
N GLY A 331 3.25 18.96 18.34
CA GLY A 331 1.96 19.40 17.86
C GLY A 331 1.19 18.33 17.05
N GLU A 332 1.65 17.07 17.09
CA GLU A 332 1.11 15.95 16.32
C GLU A 332 0.26 15.04 17.23
N LEU A 333 -0.97 15.49 17.51
CA LEU A 333 -1.85 14.85 18.49
C LEU A 333 -2.79 13.77 17.95
N PRO A 334 -3.22 13.78 16.66
CA PRO A 334 -4.10 12.75 16.12
C PRO A 334 -3.39 11.42 16.03
N GLY A 335 -4.02 10.36 16.54
CA GLY A 335 -3.49 9.02 16.41
C GLY A 335 -3.59 8.15 17.66
N PHE A 336 -3.11 6.93 17.51
CA PHE A 336 -3.04 5.96 18.61
C PHE A 336 -1.97 4.88 18.32
N PHE A 337 -1.61 4.15 19.36
CA PHE A 337 -0.87 2.90 19.32
C PHE A 337 -1.80 1.79 19.79
N LYS A 338 -1.89 0.69 19.05
CA LYS A 338 -2.71 -0.47 19.40
C LYS A 338 -1.86 -1.74 19.31
N VAL A 339 -1.71 -2.40 20.43
CA VAL A 339 -1.09 -3.74 20.56
C VAL A 339 -2.19 -4.77 20.62
N ILE A 340 -2.03 -5.87 19.89
CA ILE A 340 -2.94 -7.02 19.85
C ILE A 340 -2.14 -8.25 20.21
N ALA A 341 -2.63 -9.04 21.15
CA ALA A 341 -1.93 -10.23 21.64
C ALA A 341 -2.87 -11.40 21.95
N ASP A 342 -2.33 -12.59 21.88
CA ASP A 342 -2.95 -13.78 22.45
C ASP A 342 -2.95 -13.67 23.98
N ALA A 343 -4.12 -13.81 24.60
CA ALA A 343 -4.28 -13.58 26.04
C ALA A 343 -3.62 -14.68 26.90
N GLU A 344 -3.48 -15.89 26.36
CA GLU A 344 -2.98 -17.05 27.09
C GLU A 344 -1.44 -17.08 27.09
N SER A 345 -0.84 -16.95 25.91
CA SER A 345 0.62 -16.96 25.74
C SER A 345 1.28 -15.60 25.91
N GLY A 346 0.51 -14.51 25.78
CA GLY A 346 1.03 -13.14 25.68
C GLY A 346 1.70 -12.83 24.35
N LEU A 347 1.68 -13.74 23.37
CA LEU A 347 2.36 -13.56 22.09
C LEU A 347 1.82 -12.33 21.34
N LEU A 348 2.72 -11.47 20.88
CA LEU A 348 2.37 -10.30 20.05
C LEU A 348 1.84 -10.78 18.70
N LEU A 349 0.57 -10.46 18.39
CA LEU A 349 -0.11 -10.82 17.15
C LEU A 349 -0.18 -9.65 16.16
N GLY A 350 -0.20 -8.41 16.64
CA GLY A 350 -0.26 -7.24 15.80
C GLY A 350 0.10 -5.96 16.56
N LEU A 351 0.68 -5.02 15.79
CA LEU A 351 0.93 -3.64 16.21
C LEU A 351 0.42 -2.70 15.13
N HIS A 352 -0.50 -1.82 15.50
CA HIS A 352 -1.06 -0.79 14.63
C HIS A 352 -0.78 0.58 15.22
N VAL A 353 -0.12 1.43 14.45
CA VAL A 353 0.20 2.81 14.84
C VAL A 353 -0.43 3.74 13.81
N ALA A 354 -1.21 4.69 14.28
CA ALA A 354 -1.65 5.81 13.45
C ALA A 354 -1.15 7.09 14.10
N GLY A 355 -0.47 7.95 13.35
CA GLY A 355 0.12 9.19 13.86
C GLY A 355 1.47 9.50 13.25
N ALA A 356 2.12 10.54 13.75
CA ALA A 356 3.44 10.95 13.28
C ALA A 356 4.47 9.80 13.40
N HIS A 357 5.26 9.60 12.36
CA HIS A 357 6.32 8.57 12.29
C HIS A 357 5.83 7.11 12.44
N ALA A 358 4.56 6.83 12.16
CA ALA A 358 3.99 5.49 12.29
C ALA A 358 4.74 4.46 11.44
N SER A 359 5.18 4.83 10.23
CA SER A 359 5.94 3.96 9.31
C SER A 359 7.31 3.54 9.88
N ASP A 360 7.96 4.40 10.66
CA ASP A 360 9.23 4.10 11.32
C ASP A 360 9.01 3.25 12.59
N LEU A 361 7.98 3.62 13.37
CA LEU A 361 7.68 3.00 14.68
C LEU A 361 7.23 1.53 14.54
N VAL A 362 6.55 1.17 13.46
CA VAL A 362 6.06 -0.20 13.23
C VAL A 362 7.19 -1.23 13.09
N ALA A 363 8.41 -0.79 12.78
CA ALA A 363 9.58 -1.68 12.67
C ALA A 363 9.91 -2.39 13.99
N GLU A 364 9.66 -1.75 15.14
CA GLU A 364 9.81 -2.39 16.46
C GLU A 364 8.89 -3.60 16.61
N GLY A 365 7.60 -3.44 16.26
CA GLY A 365 6.65 -4.56 16.24
C GLY A 365 7.07 -5.67 15.28
N GLY A 366 7.60 -5.32 14.11
CA GLY A 366 8.11 -6.29 13.14
C GLY A 366 9.23 -7.16 13.71
N ILE A 367 10.22 -6.55 14.37
CA ILE A 367 11.32 -7.28 15.03
C ILE A 367 10.79 -8.12 16.19
N ALA A 368 9.93 -7.56 17.04
CA ALA A 368 9.32 -8.26 18.17
C ALA A 368 8.56 -9.52 17.72
N MET A 369 7.68 -9.40 16.73
CA MET A 369 6.92 -10.52 16.17
C MET A 369 7.83 -11.58 15.53
N LYS A 370 8.84 -11.16 14.76
CA LYS A 370 9.81 -12.09 14.14
C LYS A 370 10.58 -12.90 15.19
N LYS A 371 10.78 -12.33 16.39
CA LYS A 371 11.41 -13.00 17.55
C LYS A 371 10.42 -13.69 18.47
N LYS A 372 9.12 -13.71 18.10
CA LYS A 372 8.05 -14.28 18.94
C LYS A 372 8.00 -13.66 20.34
N ALA A 373 8.28 -12.35 20.42
CA ALA A 373 8.19 -11.60 21.66
C ALA A 373 6.73 -11.53 22.15
N THR A 374 6.59 -11.40 23.44
CA THR A 374 5.31 -11.25 24.13
C THR A 374 5.03 -9.78 24.47
N ILE A 375 3.79 -9.47 24.85
CA ILE A 375 3.45 -8.17 25.41
C ILE A 375 4.20 -7.88 26.71
N TYR A 376 4.60 -8.92 27.45
CA TYR A 376 5.42 -8.80 28.67
C TYR A 376 6.83 -8.31 28.34
N ASP A 377 7.42 -8.79 27.24
CA ASP A 377 8.73 -8.34 26.78
C ASP A 377 8.70 -6.87 26.38
N LEU A 378 7.67 -6.45 25.62
CA LEU A 378 7.49 -5.04 25.23
C LEU A 378 7.26 -4.14 26.46
N ALA A 379 6.42 -4.59 27.40
CA ALA A 379 6.12 -3.86 28.63
C ALA A 379 7.30 -3.80 29.62
N ALA A 380 8.31 -4.67 29.47
CA ALA A 380 9.54 -4.66 30.26
C ALA A 380 10.69 -3.93 29.57
N THR A 381 10.56 -3.61 28.27
CA THR A 381 11.59 -2.90 27.51
C THR A 381 11.61 -1.42 27.86
N ILE A 382 12.80 -0.89 28.19
CA ILE A 382 12.96 0.54 28.50
C ILE A 382 12.96 1.35 27.18
N HIS A 383 12.03 2.29 27.08
CA HIS A 383 11.97 3.23 25.96
C HIS A 383 12.52 4.61 26.37
N ALA A 384 13.18 5.28 25.45
CA ALA A 384 13.73 6.60 25.71
C ALA A 384 12.61 7.64 25.92
N HIS A 385 12.80 8.55 26.86
CA HIS A 385 11.89 9.65 27.18
C HIS A 385 12.49 11.02 26.85
N PRO A 386 11.75 11.97 26.19
CA PRO A 386 10.41 11.77 25.61
C PRO A 386 10.49 11.31 24.14
N THR A 387 9.80 10.26 23.79
CA THR A 387 9.71 9.74 22.41
C THR A 387 8.30 9.30 22.06
N LEU A 388 8.03 9.06 20.76
CA LEU A 388 6.77 8.45 20.32
C LEU A 388 6.74 6.94 20.57
N ALA A 389 7.90 6.28 20.61
CA ALA A 389 8.01 4.85 20.88
C ALA A 389 7.46 4.44 22.27
N GLU A 390 7.42 5.37 23.24
CA GLU A 390 6.75 5.15 24.53
C GLU A 390 5.28 4.72 24.37
N GLY A 391 4.64 5.08 23.26
CA GLY A 391 3.27 4.65 22.95
C GLY A 391 3.14 3.15 22.77
N ILE A 392 4.16 2.47 22.23
CA ILE A 392 4.20 1.01 22.08
C ILE A 392 4.30 0.36 23.48
N TYR A 393 5.23 0.85 24.30
CA TYR A 393 5.41 0.42 25.67
C TYR A 393 4.11 0.55 26.49
N GLU A 394 3.48 1.71 26.49
CA GLU A 394 2.24 1.95 27.24
C GLU A 394 1.08 1.10 26.70
N ALA A 395 0.95 0.92 25.38
CA ALA A 395 -0.05 0.04 24.78
C ALA A 395 0.18 -1.43 25.22
N ALA A 396 1.44 -1.89 25.23
CA ALA A 396 1.79 -3.23 25.74
C ALA A 396 1.42 -3.40 27.21
N ARG A 397 1.69 -2.41 28.08
CA ARG A 397 1.29 -2.42 29.49
C ARG A 397 -0.23 -2.53 29.67
N LEU A 398 -1.01 -1.83 28.82
CA LEU A 398 -2.46 -1.94 28.86
C LEU A 398 -2.94 -3.32 28.44
N ALA A 399 -2.31 -3.93 27.42
CA ALA A 399 -2.61 -5.29 26.99
C ALA A 399 -2.27 -6.32 28.07
N VAL A 400 -1.14 -6.18 28.81
CA VAL A 400 -0.78 -7.01 29.95
C VAL A 400 -1.88 -6.93 31.03
N ARG A 401 -2.29 -5.72 31.44
CA ARG A 401 -3.38 -5.55 32.42
C ARG A 401 -4.70 -6.16 31.97
N ALA A 402 -4.96 -6.17 30.65
CA ALA A 402 -6.16 -6.81 30.09
C ALA A 402 -6.04 -8.36 30.19
N ALA A 403 -4.87 -8.93 29.92
CA ALA A 403 -4.62 -10.37 30.05
C ALA A 403 -4.73 -10.85 31.51
N GLU A 404 -4.16 -10.10 32.46
CA GLU A 404 -4.24 -10.41 33.90
C GLU A 404 -5.68 -10.43 34.44
N LYS A 405 -6.60 -9.73 33.86
CA LYS A 405 -8.02 -9.72 34.25
C LYS A 405 -8.82 -10.90 33.69
N LEU A 406 -8.30 -11.60 32.72
CA LEU A 406 -8.93 -12.78 32.10
C LEU A 406 -8.48 -14.09 32.73
N ASN A 407 -7.36 -14.07 33.44
CA ASN A 407 -6.82 -15.16 34.25
C ASN A 407 -7.26 -15.01 35.72
#